data_c7085ca433a9303a3b727a3f8683578e
#
_entry.id   c7085ca433a9303a3b727a3f8683578e
#
_cell.length_a   1.000
_cell.length_b   1.000
_cell.length_c   1.000
_cell.angle_alpha   90.00
_cell.angle_beta   90.00
_cell.angle_gamma   90.00
#
_symmetry.space_group_name_H-M   'P 1'
#
loop_
_entity.id
_entity.type
_entity.pdbx_description
1 polymer ?
#
loop_
_entity_poly.entity_id
_entity_poly.type
_entity_poly.pdbx_seq_one_letter_code
_entity_poly.pdbx_strand_id
1 'polypeptide(L)'
;EIMPSLVGSEMCIRDRFTGMAWWINSSLDKYFVTGICGVSQNGIYSVAYKIPTILGVFQTIFTQAWSISAVVDFDEKDTDGFFTKTYELYNAGMVLITSIIMIFNIFLSKILYANKFYQAWYYVPVLLYATLFSAMAGYLGGIFSAVKDTKTCAYSTFVSAGVNIVLNTLLIGRIGILGAAISTAIAYFISWLIRLIVSAKYIKMSIDWKKSILVYWLLIIQLICAMSPSHIYLLQIVILILI
;
A
#
# COMPACT_ATOMS: atom_id res chain seq x y z
N GLU A 1 12.60 -15.07 36.91
CA GLU A 1 11.17 -14.72 36.61
C GLU A 1 10.95 -13.29 36.10
N ILE A 2 11.97 -12.41 36.09
CA ILE A 2 11.86 -11.00 35.64
C ILE A 2 12.12 -10.84 34.11
N MET A 3 12.84 -11.76 33.49
CA MET A 3 13.21 -11.68 32.06
C MET A 3 12.04 -11.73 31.05
N PRO A 4 10.98 -12.54 31.21
CA PRO A 4 9.88 -12.57 30.25
C PRO A 4 9.05 -11.28 30.19
N SER A 5 8.94 -10.55 31.31
CA SER A 5 8.16 -9.31 31.39
C SER A 5 8.87 -8.12 30.71
N LEU A 6 10.19 -8.07 30.75
CA LEU A 6 11.01 -7.04 30.10
C LEU A 6 10.99 -7.20 28.57
N VAL A 7 11.12 -8.43 28.07
CA VAL A 7 11.05 -8.71 26.62
C VAL A 7 9.65 -8.39 26.08
N GLY A 8 8.59 -8.67 26.83
CA GLY A 8 7.22 -8.29 26.47
C GLY A 8 7.02 -6.77 26.45
N SER A 9 7.60 -6.03 27.39
CA SER A 9 7.46 -4.56 27.46
C SER A 9 8.22 -3.85 26.34
N GLU A 10 9.42 -4.30 25.98
CA GLU A 10 10.18 -3.73 24.84
C GLU A 10 9.48 -3.98 23.50
N MET A 11 8.88 -5.14 23.33
CA MET A 11 8.10 -5.49 22.14
C MET A 11 6.85 -4.60 22.02
N CYS A 12 6.10 -4.41 23.12
CA CYS A 12 4.94 -3.52 23.16
C CYS A 12 5.30 -2.04 22.91
N ILE A 13 6.42 -1.55 23.44
CA ILE A 13 6.88 -0.18 23.21
C ILE A 13 7.21 0.02 21.73
N ARG A 14 7.94 -0.91 21.12
CA ARG A 14 8.36 -0.88 19.72
C ARG A 14 7.18 -0.98 18.74
N ASP A 15 6.19 -1.78 19.04
CA ASP A 15 4.95 -1.88 18.25
C ASP A 15 4.16 -0.57 18.30
N ARG A 16 4.15 0.12 19.45
CA ARG A 16 3.56 1.46 19.56
C ARG A 16 4.29 2.48 18.69
N PHE A 17 5.63 2.48 18.67
CA PHE A 17 6.40 3.37 17.78
C PHE A 17 6.15 3.07 16.32
N THR A 18 6.04 1.80 15.93
CA THR A 18 5.69 1.42 14.55
C THR A 18 4.28 1.87 14.18
N GLY A 19 3.32 1.71 15.09
CA GLY A 19 1.95 2.20 14.92
C GLY A 19 1.88 3.73 14.81
N MET A 20 2.65 4.46 15.64
CA MET A 20 2.76 5.92 15.54
C MET A 20 3.37 6.35 14.20
N ALA A 21 4.44 5.70 13.75
CA ALA A 21 5.08 6.00 12.47
C ALA A 21 4.13 5.73 11.30
N TRP A 22 3.33 4.67 11.37
CA TRP A 22 2.30 4.38 10.38
C TRP A 22 1.19 5.44 10.40
N TRP A 23 0.71 5.84 11.59
CA TRP A 23 -0.31 6.89 11.72
C TRP A 23 0.22 8.24 11.19
N ILE A 24 1.46 8.59 11.50
CA ILE A 24 2.15 9.77 10.97
C ILE A 24 2.16 9.70 9.44
N ASN A 25 2.60 8.60 8.86
CA ASN A 25 2.68 8.44 7.41
C ASN A 25 1.30 8.58 6.72
N SER A 26 0.24 8.05 7.33
CA SER A 26 -1.12 8.11 6.78
C SER A 26 -1.84 9.46 7.00
N SER A 27 -1.41 10.25 7.99
CA SER A 27 -2.07 11.50 8.38
C SER A 27 -1.31 12.74 7.92
N LEU A 28 0.02 12.67 7.80
CA LEU A 28 0.87 13.80 7.41
C LEU A 28 0.45 14.42 6.08
N ASP A 29 0.08 13.62 5.10
CA ASP A 29 -0.38 14.10 3.79
C ASP A 29 -1.51 15.13 3.92
N LYS A 30 -2.45 14.87 4.82
CA LYS A 30 -3.60 15.77 5.06
C LYS A 30 -3.16 17.12 5.64
N TYR A 31 -2.18 17.10 6.53
CA TYR A 31 -1.62 18.34 7.10
C TYR A 31 -0.86 19.15 6.04
N PHE A 32 -0.04 18.50 5.20
CA PHE A 32 0.64 19.15 4.10
C PHE A 32 -0.33 19.72 3.08
N VAL A 33 -1.36 18.95 2.67
CA VAL A 33 -2.38 19.42 1.73
C VAL A 33 -3.17 20.58 2.35
N THR A 34 -3.51 20.53 3.63
CA THR A 34 -4.20 21.64 4.30
C THR A 34 -3.35 22.91 4.34
N GLY A 35 -2.06 22.77 4.70
CA GLY A 35 -1.15 23.91 4.83
C GLY A 35 -0.81 24.58 3.51
N ILE A 36 -0.69 23.82 2.42
CA ILE A 36 -0.24 24.33 1.12
C ILE A 36 -1.43 24.62 0.19
N CYS A 37 -2.43 23.75 0.12
CA CYS A 37 -3.56 23.85 -0.81
C CYS A 37 -4.86 24.32 -0.15
N GLY A 38 -4.92 24.37 1.18
CA GLY A 38 -6.08 24.80 1.93
C GLY A 38 -7.06 23.67 2.30
N VAL A 39 -7.99 23.98 3.22
CA VAL A 39 -8.96 23.02 3.81
C VAL A 39 -9.88 22.39 2.76
N SER A 40 -10.33 23.18 1.76
CA SER A 40 -11.21 22.69 0.70
C SER A 40 -10.56 21.57 -0.11
N GLN A 41 -9.30 21.71 -0.46
CA GLN A 41 -8.51 20.73 -1.21
C GLN A 41 -8.23 19.47 -0.37
N ASN A 42 -7.97 19.64 0.93
CA ASN A 42 -7.85 18.51 1.86
C ASN A 42 -9.16 17.74 2.00
N GLY A 43 -10.31 18.41 1.91
CA GLY A 43 -11.61 17.74 1.83
C GLY A 43 -11.72 16.80 0.63
N ILE A 44 -11.31 17.25 -0.55
CA ILE A 44 -11.29 16.43 -1.78
C ILE A 44 -10.33 15.24 -1.62
N TYR A 45 -9.12 15.47 -1.09
CA TYR A 45 -8.12 14.43 -0.84
C TYR A 45 -8.63 13.37 0.15
N SER A 46 -9.26 13.81 1.24
CA SER A 46 -9.83 12.92 2.24
C SER A 46 -10.96 12.05 1.69
N VAL A 47 -11.79 12.62 0.81
CA VAL A 47 -12.86 11.88 0.13
C VAL A 47 -12.29 10.88 -0.88
N ALA A 48 -11.19 11.22 -1.58
CA ALA A 48 -10.52 10.33 -2.51
C ALA A 48 -10.06 9.01 -1.85
N TYR A 49 -9.74 9.02 -0.56
CA TYR A 49 -9.39 7.81 0.20
C TYR A 49 -10.54 6.83 0.43
N LYS A 50 -11.82 7.23 0.28
CA LYS A 50 -12.95 6.33 0.55
C LYS A 50 -12.95 5.09 -0.34
N ILE A 51 -12.60 5.22 -1.60
CA ILE A 51 -12.54 4.05 -2.52
C ILE A 51 -11.34 3.15 -2.20
N PRO A 52 -10.09 3.67 -2.04
CA PRO A 52 -8.96 2.87 -1.60
C PRO A 52 -9.15 2.14 -0.26
N THR A 53 -9.98 2.67 0.67
CA THR A 53 -10.27 1.95 1.92
C THR A 53 -10.96 0.61 1.70
N ILE A 54 -11.68 0.43 0.59
CA ILE A 54 -12.28 -0.87 0.24
C ILE A 54 -11.16 -1.92 0.08
N LEU A 55 -10.10 -1.58 -0.66
CA LEU A 55 -8.93 -2.43 -0.80
C LEU A 55 -8.22 -2.65 0.55
N GLY A 56 -8.16 -1.61 1.39
CA GLY A 56 -7.62 -1.68 2.74
C GLY A 56 -8.35 -2.66 3.68
N VAL A 57 -9.66 -2.85 3.51
CA VAL A 57 -10.42 -3.85 4.27
C VAL A 57 -9.95 -5.27 3.91
N PHE A 58 -9.79 -5.59 2.61
CA PHE A 58 -9.24 -6.89 2.18
C PHE A 58 -7.83 -7.11 2.72
N GLN A 59 -6.99 -6.08 2.66
CA GLN A 59 -5.65 -6.12 3.26
C GLN A 59 -5.71 -6.45 4.75
N THR A 60 -6.57 -5.79 5.51
CA THR A 60 -6.66 -5.97 6.96
C THR A 60 -7.09 -7.39 7.33
N ILE A 61 -8.14 -7.90 6.67
CA ILE A 61 -8.65 -9.26 6.90
C ILE A 61 -7.56 -10.28 6.60
N PHE A 62 -6.89 -10.15 5.45
CA PHE A 62 -5.82 -11.06 5.07
C PHE A 62 -4.65 -10.99 6.06
N THR A 63 -4.19 -9.78 6.41
CA THR A 63 -3.02 -9.60 7.28
C THR A 63 -3.25 -10.19 8.68
N GLN A 64 -4.48 -10.12 9.21
CA GLN A 64 -4.82 -10.74 10.50
C GLN A 64 -4.65 -12.26 10.47
N ALA A 65 -5.17 -12.93 9.45
CA ALA A 65 -5.00 -14.37 9.28
C ALA A 65 -3.53 -14.73 8.98
N TRP A 66 -2.92 -13.98 8.06
CA TRP A 66 -1.54 -14.20 7.62
C TRP A 66 -0.52 -14.08 8.76
N SER A 67 -0.68 -13.12 9.67
CA SER A 67 0.25 -12.91 10.78
C SER A 67 0.34 -14.13 11.71
N ILE A 68 -0.75 -14.89 11.83
CA ILE A 68 -0.78 -16.14 12.64
C ILE A 68 -0.13 -17.27 11.86
N SER A 69 -0.56 -17.50 10.60
CA SER A 69 -0.03 -18.57 9.76
C SER A 69 1.47 -18.42 9.50
N ALA A 70 1.95 -17.19 9.27
CA ALA A 70 3.36 -16.93 9.05
C ALA A 70 4.26 -17.29 10.24
N VAL A 71 3.73 -17.24 11.48
CA VAL A 71 4.46 -17.63 12.69
C VAL A 71 4.41 -19.15 12.90
N VAL A 72 3.28 -19.80 12.63
CA VAL A 72 3.08 -21.23 12.85
C VAL A 72 3.81 -22.07 11.81
N ASP A 73 3.73 -21.65 10.54
CA ASP A 73 4.24 -22.42 9.39
C ASP A 73 5.60 -21.90 8.89
N PHE A 74 6.35 -21.18 9.73
CA PHE A 74 7.61 -20.57 9.29
C PHE A 74 8.66 -21.62 8.87
N ASP A 75 9.07 -21.58 7.60
CA ASP A 75 10.16 -22.37 7.05
C ASP A 75 11.13 -21.44 6.26
N GLU A 76 12.38 -21.37 6.73
CA GLU A 76 13.43 -20.54 6.11
C GLU A 76 13.72 -20.91 4.64
N LYS A 77 13.58 -22.20 4.32
CA LYS A 77 13.85 -22.72 2.98
C LYS A 77 12.64 -22.69 2.05
N ASP A 78 11.45 -22.42 2.60
CA ASP A 78 10.17 -22.48 1.87
C ASP A 78 10.04 -23.81 1.09
N THR A 79 10.36 -24.94 1.76
CA THR A 79 10.46 -26.28 1.13
C THR A 79 9.16 -26.69 0.45
N ASP A 80 8.02 -26.38 1.06
CA ASP A 80 6.69 -26.65 0.51
C ASP A 80 6.18 -25.55 -0.44
N GLY A 81 6.95 -24.45 -0.58
CA GLY A 81 6.58 -23.28 -1.37
C GLY A 81 5.36 -22.53 -0.81
N PHE A 82 5.06 -22.69 0.48
CA PHE A 82 3.89 -22.09 1.11
C PHE A 82 3.95 -20.56 1.08
N PHE A 83 5.09 -19.97 1.46
CA PHE A 83 5.27 -18.52 1.45
C PHE A 83 5.27 -17.94 0.05
N THR A 84 5.96 -18.61 -0.89
CA THR A 84 6.00 -18.20 -2.29
C THR A 84 4.59 -18.21 -2.92
N LYS A 85 3.86 -19.33 -2.80
CA LYS A 85 2.51 -19.48 -3.35
C LYS A 85 1.52 -18.50 -2.73
N THR A 86 1.60 -18.31 -1.41
CA THR A 86 0.73 -17.37 -0.70
C THR A 86 1.02 -15.93 -1.10
N TYR A 87 2.30 -15.56 -1.29
CA TYR A 87 2.68 -14.24 -1.81
C TYR A 87 2.11 -14.02 -3.22
N GLU A 88 2.30 -14.97 -4.11
CA GLU A 88 1.80 -14.87 -5.49
C GLU A 88 0.28 -14.79 -5.55
N LEU A 89 -0.42 -15.63 -4.78
CA LEU A 89 -1.89 -15.63 -4.71
C LEU A 89 -2.41 -14.32 -4.13
N TYR A 90 -1.81 -13.84 -3.04
CA TYR A 90 -2.18 -12.57 -2.43
C TYR A 90 -1.93 -11.39 -3.37
N ASN A 91 -0.76 -11.36 -4.02
CA ASN A 91 -0.43 -10.34 -5.01
C ASN A 91 -1.44 -10.35 -6.17
N ALA A 92 -1.72 -11.51 -6.75
CA ALA A 92 -2.69 -11.66 -7.83
C ALA A 92 -4.08 -11.18 -7.40
N GLY A 93 -4.55 -11.58 -6.22
CA GLY A 93 -5.83 -11.14 -5.67
C GLY A 93 -5.92 -9.63 -5.48
N MET A 94 -4.89 -9.02 -4.87
CA MET A 94 -4.84 -7.58 -4.64
C MET A 94 -4.76 -6.79 -5.94
N VAL A 95 -3.99 -7.27 -6.92
CA VAL A 95 -3.89 -6.69 -8.26
C VAL A 95 -5.24 -6.75 -8.99
N LEU A 96 -5.92 -7.90 -8.97
CA LEU A 96 -7.24 -8.07 -9.59
C LEU A 96 -8.27 -7.12 -8.96
N ILE A 97 -8.35 -7.07 -7.64
CA ILE A 97 -9.28 -6.17 -6.93
C ILE A 97 -8.96 -4.71 -7.27
N THR A 98 -7.68 -4.34 -7.28
CA THR A 98 -7.24 -2.98 -7.65
C THR A 98 -7.66 -2.63 -9.08
N SER A 99 -7.44 -3.54 -10.04
CA SER A 99 -7.80 -3.37 -11.44
C SER A 99 -9.32 -3.22 -11.61
N ILE A 100 -10.11 -4.06 -10.95
CA ILE A 100 -11.58 -3.98 -10.97
C ILE A 100 -12.04 -2.63 -10.40
N ILE A 101 -11.54 -2.21 -9.24
CA ILE A 101 -11.91 -0.93 -8.63
C ILE A 101 -11.53 0.24 -9.55
N MET A 102 -10.38 0.18 -10.24
CA MET A 102 -9.98 1.20 -11.22
C MET A 102 -10.95 1.32 -12.39
N ILE A 103 -11.46 0.20 -12.92
CA ILE A 103 -12.49 0.20 -14.01
C ILE A 103 -13.77 0.85 -13.50
N PHE A 104 -14.21 0.49 -12.30
CA PHE A 104 -15.43 1.01 -11.71
C PHE A 104 -15.25 2.35 -10.98
N ASN A 105 -14.06 2.96 -11.00
CA ASN A 105 -13.75 4.18 -10.27
C ASN A 105 -14.78 5.29 -10.48
N ILE A 106 -15.15 5.59 -11.73
CA ILE A 106 -16.11 6.65 -12.05
C ILE A 106 -17.50 6.32 -11.56
N PHE A 107 -17.94 5.07 -11.70
CA PHE A 107 -19.23 4.63 -11.19
C PHE A 107 -19.30 4.74 -9.66
N LEU A 108 -18.29 4.25 -8.97
CA LEU A 108 -18.17 4.34 -7.51
C LEU A 108 -18.12 5.80 -7.05
N SER A 109 -17.36 6.63 -7.76
CA SER A 109 -17.26 8.05 -7.45
C SER A 109 -18.57 8.81 -7.60
N LYS A 110 -19.41 8.45 -8.59
CA LYS A 110 -20.75 9.04 -8.74
C LYS A 110 -21.69 8.67 -7.59
N ILE A 111 -21.53 7.48 -7.02
CA ILE A 111 -22.37 7.03 -5.88
C ILE A 111 -21.85 7.61 -4.56
N LEU A 112 -20.53 7.59 -4.35
CA LEU A 112 -19.92 7.90 -3.06
C LEU A 112 -19.62 9.38 -2.85
N TYR A 113 -19.45 10.16 -3.94
CA TYR A 113 -19.00 11.54 -3.88
C TYR A 113 -20.12 12.49 -4.31
N ALA A 114 -20.44 13.46 -3.44
CA ALA A 114 -21.48 14.45 -3.70
C ALA A 114 -20.87 15.74 -4.28
N ASN A 115 -21.54 16.35 -5.24
CA ASN A 115 -21.29 17.71 -5.75
C ASN A 115 -19.79 18.02 -6.00
N LYS A 116 -19.25 18.97 -5.25
CA LYS A 116 -17.86 19.46 -5.38
C LYS A 116 -16.79 18.38 -5.14
N PHE A 117 -17.12 17.32 -4.40
CA PHE A 117 -16.18 16.23 -4.09
C PHE A 117 -16.05 15.23 -5.24
N TYR A 118 -16.87 15.32 -6.30
CA TYR A 118 -16.75 14.44 -7.45
C TYR A 118 -15.35 14.48 -8.09
N GLN A 119 -14.67 15.63 -8.06
CA GLN A 119 -13.30 15.75 -8.58
C GLN A 119 -12.30 14.78 -7.93
N ALA A 120 -12.63 14.19 -6.78
CA ALA A 120 -11.81 13.21 -6.09
C ALA A 120 -11.52 11.95 -6.93
N TRP A 121 -12.41 11.61 -7.90
CA TRP A 121 -12.23 10.44 -8.77
C TRP A 121 -10.86 10.42 -9.48
N TYR A 122 -10.32 11.58 -9.78
CA TYR A 122 -9.05 11.73 -10.50
C TYR A 122 -7.84 11.24 -9.68
N TYR A 123 -7.89 11.34 -8.35
CA TYR A 123 -6.81 10.97 -7.45
C TYR A 123 -6.88 9.50 -6.99
N VAL A 124 -8.07 8.88 -7.11
CA VAL A 124 -8.33 7.51 -6.64
C VAL A 124 -7.39 6.47 -7.26
N PRO A 125 -7.12 6.44 -8.59
CA PRO A 125 -6.24 5.43 -9.17
C PRO A 125 -4.83 5.43 -8.57
N VAL A 126 -4.26 6.61 -8.31
CA VAL A 126 -2.93 6.73 -7.70
C VAL A 126 -2.94 6.23 -6.26
N LEU A 127 -4.00 6.54 -5.50
CA LEU A 127 -4.15 6.08 -4.11
C LEU A 127 -4.43 4.58 -4.03
N LEU A 128 -5.13 3.99 -5.00
CA LEU A 128 -5.29 2.53 -5.11
C LEU A 128 -3.96 1.84 -5.32
N TYR A 129 -3.13 2.38 -6.21
CA TYR A 129 -1.79 1.86 -6.45
C TYR A 129 -0.90 1.98 -5.19
N ALA A 130 -1.01 3.08 -4.46
CA ALA A 130 -0.36 3.25 -3.15
C ALA A 130 -0.81 2.18 -2.14
N THR A 131 -2.12 1.94 -2.05
CA THR A 131 -2.70 0.94 -1.13
C THR A 131 -2.27 -0.47 -1.49
N LEU A 132 -2.11 -0.79 -2.77
CA LEU A 132 -1.58 -2.08 -3.23
C LEU A 132 -0.17 -2.32 -2.67
N PHE A 133 0.75 -1.36 -2.78
CA PHE A 133 2.10 -1.52 -2.21
C PHE A 133 2.09 -1.57 -0.68
N SER A 134 1.20 -0.82 -0.03
CA SER A 134 0.99 -0.93 1.41
C SER A 134 0.57 -2.35 1.81
N ALA A 135 -0.32 -2.98 1.04
CA ALA A 135 -0.77 -4.34 1.26
C ALA A 135 0.37 -5.36 1.11
N MET A 136 1.16 -5.22 0.04
CA MET A 136 2.31 -6.09 -0.20
C MET A 136 3.39 -5.91 0.87
N ALA A 137 3.62 -4.69 1.35
CA ALA A 137 4.49 -4.43 2.49
C ALA A 137 3.95 -5.05 3.79
N GLY A 138 2.63 -5.08 3.97
CA GLY A 138 1.94 -5.75 5.09
C GLY A 138 2.17 -7.26 5.09
N TYR A 139 2.07 -7.91 3.92
CA TYR A 139 2.39 -9.32 3.77
C TYR A 139 3.81 -9.66 4.27
N LEU A 140 4.80 -8.91 3.79
CA LEU A 140 6.20 -9.09 4.22
C LEU A 140 6.39 -8.79 5.71
N GLY A 141 5.56 -7.90 6.27
CA GLY A 141 5.53 -7.62 7.70
C GLY A 141 5.21 -8.86 8.55
N GLY A 142 4.36 -9.77 8.07
CA GLY A 142 4.08 -11.05 8.71
C GLY A 142 5.31 -11.96 8.83
N ILE A 143 6.16 -12.00 7.80
CA ILE A 143 7.43 -12.74 7.82
C ILE A 143 8.36 -12.19 8.91
N PHE A 144 8.51 -10.85 8.99
CA PHE A 144 9.34 -10.24 10.03
C PHE A 144 8.78 -10.46 11.44
N SER A 145 7.47 -10.60 11.58
CA SER A 145 6.84 -10.98 12.85
C SER A 145 7.20 -12.41 13.23
N ALA A 146 7.23 -13.35 12.28
CA ALA A 146 7.61 -14.74 12.50
C ALA A 146 9.07 -14.87 12.99
N VAL A 147 9.99 -14.13 12.38
CA VAL A 147 11.43 -14.13 12.78
C VAL A 147 11.73 -13.14 13.91
N LYS A 148 10.71 -12.47 14.47
CA LYS A 148 10.84 -11.45 15.54
C LYS A 148 11.74 -10.25 15.18
N ASP A 149 11.93 -9.97 13.88
CA ASP A 149 12.67 -8.81 13.40
C ASP A 149 11.75 -7.58 13.17
N THR A 150 11.22 -7.06 14.26
CA THR A 150 10.39 -5.84 14.22
C THR A 150 11.20 -4.57 13.89
N LYS A 151 12.55 -4.63 13.99
CA LYS A 151 13.43 -3.50 13.64
C LYS A 151 13.34 -3.16 12.16
N THR A 152 13.33 -4.17 11.29
CA THR A 152 13.19 -3.97 9.83
C THR A 152 11.84 -3.34 9.48
N CYS A 153 10.74 -3.76 10.14
CA CYS A 153 9.44 -3.14 9.95
C CYS A 153 9.45 -1.66 10.34
N ALA A 154 10.00 -1.34 11.50
CA ALA A 154 10.12 0.04 11.96
C ALA A 154 11.00 0.87 11.02
N TYR A 155 12.20 0.38 10.67
CA TYR A 155 13.13 1.07 9.78
C TYR A 155 12.50 1.37 8.41
N SER A 156 11.87 0.38 7.76
CA SER A 156 11.21 0.57 6.48
C SER A 156 10.09 1.61 6.54
N THR A 157 9.34 1.65 7.64
CA THR A 157 8.26 2.63 7.86
C THR A 157 8.83 4.04 8.07
N PHE A 158 9.91 4.19 8.87
CA PHE A 158 10.54 5.48 9.08
C PHE A 158 11.17 6.03 7.79
N VAL A 159 11.86 5.20 7.01
CA VAL A 159 12.42 5.63 5.71
C VAL A 159 11.29 6.05 4.77
N SER A 160 10.22 5.28 4.70
CA SER A 160 9.03 5.59 3.90
C SER A 160 8.41 6.93 4.33
N ALA A 161 8.25 7.18 5.63
CA ALA A 161 7.74 8.45 6.15
C ALA A 161 8.66 9.63 5.82
N GLY A 162 9.97 9.45 5.93
CA GLY A 162 10.95 10.47 5.54
C GLY A 162 10.86 10.84 4.06
N VAL A 163 10.78 9.83 3.19
CA VAL A 163 10.58 10.03 1.74
C VAL A 163 9.26 10.73 1.45
N ASN A 164 8.18 10.31 2.12
CA ASN A 164 6.86 10.93 1.97
C ASN A 164 6.90 12.42 2.33
N ILE A 165 7.53 12.81 3.45
CA ILE A 165 7.70 14.22 3.86
C ILE A 165 8.44 15.02 2.80
N VAL A 166 9.58 14.52 2.32
CA VAL A 166 10.40 15.21 1.30
C VAL A 166 9.59 15.38 0.02
N LEU A 167 8.95 14.32 -0.47
CA LEU A 167 8.17 14.39 -1.71
C LEU A 167 6.92 15.26 -1.57
N ASN A 168 6.22 15.23 -0.44
CA ASN A 168 5.09 16.12 -0.19
C ASN A 168 5.52 17.59 -0.27
N THR A 169 6.64 17.94 0.36
CA THR A 169 7.17 19.32 0.33
C THR A 169 7.51 19.75 -1.09
N LEU A 170 8.05 18.86 -1.93
CA LEU A 170 8.47 19.18 -3.29
C LEU A 170 7.31 19.16 -4.30
N LEU A 171 6.39 18.21 -4.18
CA LEU A 171 5.37 17.95 -5.20
C LEU A 171 4.06 18.68 -4.94
N ILE A 172 3.62 18.83 -3.68
CA ILE A 172 2.33 19.48 -3.39
C ILE A 172 2.34 20.93 -3.85
N GLY A 173 3.45 21.65 -3.66
CA GLY A 173 3.58 23.02 -4.14
C GLY A 173 3.52 23.19 -5.67
N ARG A 174 3.84 22.12 -6.43
CA ARG A 174 3.88 22.13 -7.91
C ARG A 174 2.62 21.58 -8.56
N ILE A 175 2.11 20.46 -8.06
CA ILE A 175 1.02 19.70 -8.68
C ILE A 175 -0.17 19.46 -7.73
N GLY A 176 -0.20 20.16 -6.59
CA GLY A 176 -1.33 20.14 -5.65
C GLY A 176 -1.58 18.75 -5.05
N ILE A 177 -2.86 18.39 -4.91
CA ILE A 177 -3.33 17.10 -4.32
C ILE A 177 -2.69 15.89 -5.00
N LEU A 178 -2.49 15.93 -6.32
CA LEU A 178 -1.86 14.83 -7.05
C LEU A 178 -0.45 14.56 -6.55
N GLY A 179 0.27 15.62 -6.13
CA GLY A 179 1.58 15.50 -5.50
C GLY A 179 1.54 14.68 -4.22
N ALA A 180 0.54 14.88 -3.36
CA ALA A 180 0.35 14.09 -2.16
C ALA A 180 0.09 12.61 -2.48
N ALA A 181 -0.80 12.33 -3.45
CA ALA A 181 -1.10 10.96 -3.86
C ALA A 181 0.12 10.22 -4.41
N ILE A 182 0.92 10.88 -5.26
CA ILE A 182 2.16 10.34 -5.82
C ILE A 182 3.21 10.12 -4.72
N SER A 183 3.36 11.08 -3.80
CA SER A 183 4.29 10.95 -2.66
C SER A 183 3.97 9.73 -1.82
N THR A 184 2.69 9.49 -1.54
CA THR A 184 2.22 8.33 -0.79
C THR A 184 2.49 7.02 -1.56
N ALA A 185 2.24 7.01 -2.88
CA ALA A 185 2.50 5.82 -3.70
C ALA A 185 4.00 5.46 -3.72
N ILE A 186 4.88 6.44 -3.89
CA ILE A 186 6.33 6.23 -3.86
C ILE A 186 6.79 5.79 -2.48
N ALA A 187 6.28 6.40 -1.41
CA ALA A 187 6.63 6.04 -0.05
C ALA A 187 6.29 4.59 0.29
N TYR A 188 5.09 4.12 -0.06
CA TYR A 188 4.70 2.73 0.16
C TYR A 188 5.44 1.76 -0.75
N PHE A 189 5.74 2.15 -2.00
CA PHE A 189 6.62 1.37 -2.87
C PHE A 189 8.00 1.17 -2.26
N ILE A 190 8.61 2.21 -1.71
CA ILE A 190 9.92 2.12 -1.04
C ILE A 190 9.84 1.23 0.21
N SER A 191 8.78 1.36 1.01
CA SER A 191 8.56 0.49 2.16
C SER A 191 8.50 -0.99 1.76
N TRP A 192 7.71 -1.30 0.72
CA TRP A 192 7.62 -2.64 0.16
C TRP A 192 8.97 -3.14 -0.36
N LEU A 193 9.69 -2.32 -1.12
CA LEU A 193 10.98 -2.68 -1.71
C LEU A 193 12.03 -3.00 -0.63
N ILE A 194 12.14 -2.17 0.42
CA ILE A 194 13.05 -2.41 1.54
C ILE A 194 12.71 -3.74 2.22
N ARG A 195 11.42 -3.96 2.53
CA ARG A 195 10.97 -5.21 3.16
C ARG A 195 11.25 -6.42 2.29
N LEU A 196 11.05 -6.30 0.98
CA LEU A 196 11.29 -7.36 0.03
C LEU A 196 12.78 -7.75 -0.05
N ILE A 197 13.67 -6.77 -0.13
CA ILE A 197 15.12 -7.00 -0.16
C ILE A 197 15.60 -7.65 1.16
N VAL A 198 15.09 -7.18 2.29
CA VAL A 198 15.52 -7.71 3.59
C VAL A 198 14.89 -9.08 3.87
N SER A 199 13.67 -9.35 3.41
CA SER A 199 13.01 -10.66 3.60
C SER A 199 13.79 -11.80 2.94
N ALA A 200 14.51 -11.53 1.85
CA ALA A 200 15.38 -12.50 1.18
C ALA A 200 16.53 -13.07 2.05
N LYS A 201 16.81 -12.41 3.20
CA LYS A 201 17.77 -12.92 4.20
C LYS A 201 17.18 -14.01 5.08
N TYR A 202 15.87 -13.99 5.28
CA TYR A 202 15.14 -14.86 6.21
C TYR A 202 14.41 -16.00 5.52
N ILE A 203 14.01 -15.80 4.26
CA ILE A 203 13.25 -16.80 3.53
C ILE A 203 13.59 -16.74 2.03
N LYS A 204 13.77 -17.91 1.42
CA LYS A 204 14.13 -18.06 -0.01
C LYS A 204 12.88 -18.22 -0.86
N MET A 205 12.11 -17.15 -1.02
CA MET A 205 10.95 -17.16 -1.93
C MET A 205 11.39 -17.16 -3.39
N SER A 206 10.84 -18.07 -4.19
CA SER A 206 11.09 -18.17 -5.64
C SER A 206 10.05 -17.36 -6.44
N ILE A 207 10.11 -16.03 -6.34
CA ILE A 207 9.13 -15.13 -6.99
C ILE A 207 9.49 -15.00 -8.50
N ASP A 208 8.48 -15.12 -9.37
CA ASP A 208 8.62 -14.81 -10.79
C ASP A 208 8.59 -13.29 -11.03
N TRP A 209 9.80 -12.71 -11.00
CA TRP A 209 9.97 -11.26 -11.17
C TRP A 209 9.53 -10.75 -12.54
N LYS A 210 9.63 -11.56 -13.59
CA LYS A 210 9.25 -11.14 -14.94
C LYS A 210 7.72 -10.92 -15.00
N LYS A 211 6.96 -11.86 -14.45
CA LYS A 211 5.50 -11.73 -14.36
C LYS A 211 5.09 -10.55 -13.48
N SER A 212 5.69 -10.44 -12.28
CA SER A 212 5.36 -9.37 -11.33
C SER A 212 5.61 -7.98 -11.92
N ILE A 213 6.76 -7.76 -12.57
CA ILE A 213 7.09 -6.49 -13.21
C ILE A 213 6.11 -6.19 -14.34
N LEU A 214 5.79 -7.17 -15.20
CA LEU A 214 4.84 -7.00 -16.29
C LEU A 214 3.46 -6.56 -15.76
N VAL A 215 2.96 -7.23 -14.72
CA VAL A 215 1.67 -6.92 -14.10
C VAL A 215 1.65 -5.50 -13.51
N TYR A 216 2.69 -5.09 -12.80
CA TYR A 216 2.75 -3.73 -12.26
C TYR A 216 2.85 -2.66 -13.36
N TRP A 217 3.54 -2.93 -14.48
CA TRP A 217 3.55 -2.06 -15.65
C TRP A 217 2.16 -1.95 -16.29
N LEU A 218 1.45 -3.07 -16.45
CA LEU A 218 0.07 -3.06 -16.95
C LEU A 218 -0.85 -2.24 -16.04
N LEU A 219 -0.69 -2.36 -14.71
CA LEU A 219 -1.44 -1.53 -13.76
C LEU A 219 -1.11 -0.03 -13.89
N ILE A 220 0.15 0.35 -14.16
CA ILE A 220 0.52 1.76 -14.41
C ILE A 220 -0.18 2.28 -15.68
N ILE A 221 -0.20 1.49 -16.74
CA ILE A 221 -0.92 1.86 -17.96
C ILE A 221 -2.42 2.03 -17.67
N GLN A 222 -3.00 1.09 -16.91
CA GLN A 222 -4.40 1.17 -16.50
C GLN A 222 -4.69 2.40 -15.64
N LEU A 223 -3.79 2.75 -14.71
CA LEU A 223 -3.87 3.96 -13.88
C LEU A 223 -3.93 5.21 -14.75
N ILE A 224 -3.03 5.33 -15.73
CA ILE A 224 -3.01 6.46 -16.67
C ILE A 224 -4.32 6.52 -17.47
N CYS A 225 -4.82 5.38 -17.95
CA CYS A 225 -6.11 5.30 -18.65
C CYS A 225 -7.28 5.69 -17.74
N ALA A 226 -7.26 5.29 -16.47
CA ALA A 226 -8.30 5.62 -15.49
C ALA A 226 -8.32 7.12 -15.12
N MET A 227 -7.19 7.82 -15.24
CA MET A 227 -7.09 9.26 -15.04
C MET A 227 -7.46 10.07 -16.30
N SER A 228 -7.58 9.41 -17.47
CA SER A 228 -7.93 10.08 -18.71
C SER A 228 -9.42 10.42 -18.77
N PRO A 229 -9.79 11.64 -19.19
CA PRO A 229 -11.19 12.02 -19.36
C PRO A 229 -11.92 11.26 -20.49
N SER A 230 -11.19 10.67 -21.41
CA SER A 230 -11.77 9.90 -22.55
C SER A 230 -12.29 8.52 -22.16
N HIS A 231 -12.14 8.10 -20.90
CA HIS A 231 -12.68 6.85 -20.32
C HIS A 231 -12.52 5.64 -21.23
N ILE A 232 -11.29 5.26 -21.54
CA ILE A 232 -10.96 4.14 -22.45
C ILE A 232 -11.26 2.81 -21.73
N TYR A 233 -12.55 2.53 -21.48
CA TYR A 233 -12.99 1.32 -20.76
C TYR A 233 -12.56 0.05 -21.47
N LEU A 234 -12.62 0.00 -22.81
CA LEU A 234 -12.19 -1.17 -23.57
C LEU A 234 -10.73 -1.53 -23.29
N LEU A 235 -9.84 -0.54 -23.27
CA LEU A 235 -8.43 -0.79 -22.96
C LEU A 235 -8.24 -1.26 -21.51
N GLN A 236 -8.99 -0.71 -20.56
CA GLN A 236 -8.94 -1.14 -19.15
C GLN A 236 -9.42 -2.57 -18.98
N ILE A 237 -10.47 -3.00 -19.72
CA ILE A 237 -10.96 -4.39 -19.71
C ILE A 237 -9.93 -5.32 -20.36
N VAL A 238 -9.29 -4.93 -21.46
CA VAL A 238 -8.23 -5.72 -22.08
C VAL A 238 -7.07 -5.90 -21.11
N ILE A 239 -6.67 -4.85 -20.41
CA ILE A 239 -5.60 -4.93 -19.39
C ILE A 239 -6.00 -5.88 -18.24
N LEU A 240 -7.27 -5.83 -17.78
CA LEU A 240 -7.76 -6.74 -16.74
C LEU A 240 -7.68 -8.22 -17.19
N ILE A 241 -7.93 -8.50 -18.47
CA ILE A 241 -7.84 -9.86 -19.02
C ILE A 241 -6.38 -10.32 -19.14
N LEU A 242 -5.45 -9.38 -19.37
CA LEU A 242 -4.01 -9.67 -19.51
C LEU A 242 -3.30 -9.83 -18.15
N ILE A 243 -3.85 -9.29 -17.08
CA ILE A 243 -3.39 -9.43 -15.68
C ILE A 243 -3.80 -10.81 -15.15
#